data_00de7b52b9cfefa9f5b4ad95950abcab
#
_entry.id   00de7b52b9cfefa9f5b4ad95950abcab
#
_cell.length_a   1.000
_cell.length_b   1.000
_cell.length_c   1.000
_cell.angle_alpha   90.00
_cell.angle_beta   90.00
_cell.angle_gamma   90.00
#
_symmetry.space_group_name_H-M   'P 1'
#
loop_
_entity.id
_entity.type
_entity.pdbx_description
1 polymer ?
#
loop_
_entity_poly.entity_id
_entity_poly.type
_entity_poly.pdbx_seq_one_letter_code
_entity_poly.pdbx_strand_id
1 'polypeptide(L)'
;MKVAKNTVVSIAYQVRTQDGVLVDEAPANQPLEYLQGHNNLIIGLENALEGKEVGDKFEVRVQPEEGYGEYNENMVQRVPKEVFQGVDEVVVGMRFLADTDIGPVPVVITEVDGDEVVVDGNHMLAGQELHFTVEVVGTREATLEEIAHGHV
;
A
#
# COMPACT_ATOMS: atom_id res chain seq x y z
N MET A 1 -4.11 20.02 -18.96
CA MET A 1 -2.75 19.60 -18.47
C MET A 1 -2.72 18.09 -18.34
N LYS A 2 -1.70 17.49 -18.89
CA LYS A 2 -1.50 16.04 -18.79
C LYS A 2 -0.69 15.71 -17.54
N VAL A 3 -0.96 14.54 -16.96
CA VAL A 3 -0.18 14.04 -15.83
C VAL A 3 1.25 13.76 -16.28
N ALA A 4 2.19 14.43 -15.66
CA ALA A 4 3.62 14.29 -15.95
C ALA A 4 4.40 14.52 -14.65
N LYS A 5 5.71 14.28 -14.71
CA LYS A 5 6.57 14.54 -13.56
C LYS A 5 6.40 15.98 -13.05
N ASN A 6 6.31 16.15 -11.74
CA ASN A 6 6.11 17.44 -11.07
C ASN A 6 4.71 18.04 -11.27
N THR A 7 3.72 17.20 -11.57
CA THR A 7 2.32 17.59 -11.59
C THR A 7 1.66 17.10 -10.31
N VAL A 8 0.90 17.96 -9.63
CA VAL A 8 0.03 17.53 -8.54
C VAL A 8 -1.28 17.04 -9.15
N VAL A 9 -1.62 15.80 -8.85
CA VAL A 9 -2.78 15.13 -9.43
C VAL A 9 -3.75 14.75 -8.33
N SER A 10 -5.02 15.04 -8.57
CA SER A 10 -6.11 14.59 -7.69
C SER A 10 -6.85 13.46 -8.38
N ILE A 11 -6.94 12.32 -7.72
CA ILE A 11 -7.60 11.13 -8.28
C ILE A 11 -8.68 10.61 -7.34
N ALA A 12 -9.77 10.13 -7.94
CA ALA A 12 -10.73 9.28 -7.26
C ALA A 12 -10.42 7.85 -7.68
N TYR A 13 -10.41 6.92 -6.73
CA TYR A 13 -10.05 5.55 -7.04
C TYR A 13 -10.72 4.54 -6.13
N GLN A 14 -10.75 3.29 -6.59
CA GLN A 14 -11.10 2.11 -5.80
C GLN A 14 -10.05 1.04 -6.07
N VAL A 15 -9.60 0.38 -5.02
CA VAL A 15 -8.64 -0.72 -5.10
C VAL A 15 -9.32 -1.99 -4.65
N ARG A 16 -9.29 -3.01 -5.48
CA ARG A 16 -9.82 -4.33 -5.15
C ARG A 16 -8.76 -5.40 -5.34
N THR A 17 -8.85 -6.47 -4.55
CA THR A 17 -8.04 -7.66 -4.79
C THR A 17 -8.58 -8.40 -6.00
N GLN A 18 -7.83 -9.40 -6.48
CA GLN A 18 -8.28 -10.25 -7.58
C GLN A 18 -9.58 -11.01 -7.26
N ASP A 19 -9.89 -11.18 -5.98
CA ASP A 19 -11.13 -11.80 -5.51
C ASP A 19 -12.31 -10.82 -5.45
N GLY A 20 -12.09 -9.55 -5.81
CA GLY A 20 -13.11 -8.53 -5.82
C GLY A 20 -13.36 -7.83 -4.48
N VAL A 21 -12.51 -8.08 -3.49
CA VAL A 21 -12.65 -7.45 -2.17
C VAL A 21 -12.12 -6.02 -2.21
N LEU A 22 -12.95 -5.05 -1.82
CA LEU A 22 -12.55 -3.64 -1.74
C LEU A 22 -11.55 -3.45 -0.61
N VAL A 23 -10.37 -2.92 -0.95
CA VAL A 23 -9.27 -2.70 0.00
C VAL A 23 -9.21 -1.25 0.45
N ASP A 24 -9.38 -0.31 -0.50
CA ASP A 24 -9.28 1.11 -0.23
C ASP A 24 -10.04 1.88 -1.32
N GLU A 25 -10.42 3.12 -1.00
CA GLU A 25 -11.06 4.01 -1.97
C GLU A 25 -10.90 5.47 -1.57
N ALA A 26 -10.93 6.36 -2.57
CA ALA A 26 -11.02 7.80 -2.39
C ALA A 26 -12.10 8.32 -3.34
N PRO A 27 -13.23 8.81 -2.82
CA PRO A 27 -14.31 9.30 -3.67
C PRO A 27 -13.97 10.65 -4.31
N ALA A 28 -14.70 11.00 -5.38
CA ALA A 28 -14.44 12.24 -6.13
C ALA A 28 -14.59 13.52 -5.29
N ASN A 29 -15.38 13.48 -4.22
CA ASN A 29 -15.55 14.61 -3.31
C ASN A 29 -14.47 14.71 -2.24
N GLN A 30 -13.61 13.68 -2.12
CA GLN A 30 -12.43 13.66 -1.26
C GLN A 30 -11.30 12.92 -1.98
N PRO A 31 -10.82 13.45 -3.12
CA PRO A 31 -9.82 12.75 -3.91
C PRO A 31 -8.46 12.70 -3.20
N LEU A 32 -7.66 11.73 -3.58
CA LEU A 32 -6.27 11.65 -3.15
C LEU A 32 -5.44 12.61 -4.00
N GLU A 33 -4.68 13.49 -3.37
CA GLU A 33 -3.71 14.35 -4.05
C GLU A 33 -2.31 13.77 -3.89
N TYR A 34 -1.53 13.75 -4.97
CA TYR A 34 -0.16 13.27 -4.93
C TYR A 34 0.72 14.02 -5.94
N LEU A 35 2.01 13.92 -5.77
CA LEU A 35 2.99 14.50 -6.69
C LEU A 35 3.52 13.42 -7.62
N GLN A 36 3.25 13.56 -8.92
CA GLN A 36 3.66 12.60 -9.94
C GLN A 36 5.19 12.61 -10.11
N GLY A 37 5.78 11.44 -10.22
CA GLY A 37 7.20 11.26 -10.48
C GLY A 37 8.09 11.20 -9.24
N HIS A 38 7.52 11.18 -8.05
CA HIS A 38 8.25 11.18 -6.78
C HIS A 38 7.94 9.97 -5.88
N ASN A 39 7.43 8.89 -6.47
CA ASN A 39 7.12 7.64 -5.78
C ASN A 39 6.09 7.79 -4.65
N ASN A 40 5.16 8.73 -4.80
CA ASN A 40 4.05 8.90 -3.85
C ASN A 40 3.02 7.78 -3.95
N LEU A 41 2.94 7.11 -5.10
CA LEU A 41 2.07 5.98 -5.35
C LEU A 41 2.91 4.75 -5.68
N ILE A 42 2.26 3.56 -5.65
CA ILE A 42 2.90 2.35 -6.15
C ILE A 42 3.23 2.54 -7.64
N ILE A 43 4.35 1.95 -8.07
CA ILE A 43 4.93 2.23 -9.37
C ILE A 43 3.99 1.89 -10.53
N GLY A 44 3.24 0.81 -10.43
CA GLY A 44 2.30 0.41 -11.48
C GLY A 44 1.19 1.43 -11.70
N LEU A 45 0.68 2.03 -10.62
CA LEU A 45 -0.36 3.05 -10.70
C LEU A 45 0.20 4.38 -11.21
N GLU A 46 1.37 4.79 -10.74
CA GLU A 46 2.01 6.02 -11.17
C GLU A 46 2.29 6.00 -12.67
N ASN A 47 2.81 4.88 -13.18
CA ASN A 47 3.07 4.71 -14.61
C ASN A 47 1.78 4.73 -15.45
N ALA A 48 0.71 4.15 -14.94
CA ALA A 48 -0.57 4.14 -15.64
C ALA A 48 -1.20 5.53 -15.72
N LEU A 49 -0.95 6.38 -14.73
CA LEU A 49 -1.48 7.74 -14.68
C LEU A 49 -0.75 8.71 -15.61
N GLU A 50 0.51 8.45 -15.92
CA GLU A 50 1.30 9.36 -16.77
C GLU A 50 0.65 9.55 -18.13
N GLY A 51 0.50 10.81 -18.56
CA GLY A 51 -0.14 11.16 -19.82
C GLY A 51 -1.66 11.26 -19.78
N LYS A 52 -2.28 10.96 -18.65
CA LYS A 52 -3.73 11.09 -18.49
C LYS A 52 -4.12 12.55 -18.29
N GLU A 53 -5.39 12.86 -18.53
CA GLU A 53 -5.96 14.20 -18.39
C GLU A 53 -7.15 14.17 -17.45
N VAL A 54 -7.54 15.35 -16.96
CA VAL A 54 -8.75 15.49 -16.13
C VAL A 54 -9.96 14.94 -16.89
N GLY A 55 -10.73 14.10 -16.22
CA GLY A 55 -11.89 13.44 -16.79
C GLY A 55 -11.60 12.03 -17.33
N ASP A 56 -10.34 11.65 -17.46
CA ASP A 56 -9.99 10.31 -17.90
C ASP A 56 -10.31 9.29 -16.81
N LYS A 57 -10.98 8.21 -17.22
CA LYS A 57 -11.30 7.08 -16.36
C LYS A 57 -10.66 5.84 -16.95
N PHE A 58 -10.07 5.03 -16.10
CA PHE A 58 -9.41 3.80 -16.57
C PHE A 58 -9.34 2.77 -15.45
N GLU A 59 -9.09 1.53 -15.86
CA GLU A 59 -8.81 0.43 -14.93
C GLU A 59 -7.39 -0.04 -15.18
N VAL A 60 -6.68 -0.39 -14.11
CA VAL A 60 -5.33 -0.93 -14.21
C VAL A 60 -5.17 -2.07 -13.24
N ARG A 61 -4.48 -3.12 -13.70
CA ARG A 61 -4.08 -4.25 -12.86
C ARG A 61 -2.61 -4.09 -12.51
N VAL A 62 -2.33 -4.12 -11.22
CA VAL A 62 -0.97 -3.97 -10.72
C VAL A 62 -0.50 -5.30 -10.16
N GLN A 63 0.58 -5.80 -10.73
CA GLN A 63 1.17 -7.06 -10.26
C GLN A 63 1.89 -6.85 -8.92
N PRO A 64 2.10 -7.90 -8.11
CA PRO A 64 2.74 -7.75 -6.81
C PRO A 64 4.08 -7.00 -6.84
N GLU A 65 4.93 -7.27 -7.81
CA GLU A 65 6.25 -6.63 -7.96
C GLU A 65 6.18 -5.14 -8.26
N GLU A 66 5.06 -4.65 -8.79
CA GLU A 66 4.81 -3.24 -9.08
C GLU A 66 3.87 -2.58 -8.06
N GLY A 67 3.41 -3.35 -7.07
CA GLY A 67 2.51 -2.90 -6.02
C GLY A 67 3.14 -3.02 -4.65
N TYR A 68 2.55 -3.85 -3.80
CA TYR A 68 2.99 -4.03 -2.41
C TYR A 68 4.07 -5.11 -2.25
N GLY A 69 4.63 -5.59 -3.35
CA GLY A 69 5.69 -6.56 -3.34
C GLY A 69 5.19 -8.00 -3.33
N GLU A 70 6.08 -8.92 -3.64
CA GLU A 70 5.80 -10.34 -3.60
C GLU A 70 5.78 -10.84 -2.16
N TYR A 71 5.02 -11.91 -1.92
CA TYR A 71 5.00 -12.57 -0.62
C TYR A 71 6.38 -13.18 -0.34
N ASN A 72 6.97 -12.87 0.81
CA ASN A 72 8.28 -13.34 1.19
C ASN A 72 8.17 -14.29 2.39
N GLU A 73 8.43 -15.58 2.19
CA GLU A 73 8.37 -16.58 3.23
C GLU A 73 9.39 -16.33 4.35
N ASN A 74 10.49 -15.63 4.06
CA ASN A 74 11.49 -15.28 5.07
C ASN A 74 10.97 -14.27 6.10
N MET A 75 9.86 -13.61 5.83
CA MET A 75 9.22 -12.70 6.77
C MET A 75 8.22 -13.41 7.69
N VAL A 76 8.03 -14.71 7.50
CA VAL A 76 7.22 -15.55 8.37
C VAL A 76 8.15 -16.25 9.35
N GLN A 77 7.89 -16.08 10.64
CA GLN A 77 8.75 -16.66 11.68
C GLN A 77 7.91 -17.35 12.74
N ARG A 78 8.50 -18.40 13.31
CA ARG A 78 7.94 -19.12 14.45
C ARG A 78 8.70 -18.68 15.70
N VAL A 79 7.96 -18.12 16.67
CA VAL A 79 8.56 -17.58 17.91
C VAL A 79 7.90 -18.19 19.14
N PRO A 80 8.60 -18.27 20.29
CA PRO A 80 7.99 -18.72 21.53
C PRO A 80 6.91 -17.75 21.98
N LYS A 81 5.82 -18.28 22.53
CA LYS A 81 4.70 -17.48 23.03
C LYS A 81 5.12 -16.50 24.13
N GLU A 82 6.11 -16.85 24.92
CA GLU A 82 6.63 -16.02 26.00
C GLU A 82 7.28 -14.71 25.58
N VAL A 83 7.60 -14.52 24.27
CA VAL A 83 8.09 -13.22 23.78
C VAL A 83 7.00 -12.14 23.80
N PHE A 84 5.74 -12.53 23.92
CA PHE A 84 4.60 -11.61 23.99
C PHE A 84 4.26 -11.29 25.46
N GLN A 85 5.21 -10.73 26.18
CA GLN A 85 5.02 -10.37 27.58
C GLN A 85 3.98 -9.25 27.72
N GLY A 86 3.19 -9.31 28.78
CA GLY A 86 2.14 -8.32 29.06
C GLY A 86 0.84 -8.57 28.33
N VAL A 87 0.74 -9.68 27.60
CA VAL A 87 -0.47 -10.11 26.92
C VAL A 87 -0.96 -11.41 27.55
N ASP A 88 -2.18 -11.40 28.08
CA ASP A 88 -2.74 -12.56 28.78
C ASP A 88 -3.05 -13.70 27.81
N GLU A 89 -3.46 -13.36 26.61
CA GLU A 89 -3.83 -14.33 25.59
C GLU A 89 -3.35 -13.85 24.21
N VAL A 90 -2.77 -14.76 23.44
CA VAL A 90 -2.32 -14.51 22.09
C VAL A 90 -3.22 -15.29 21.12
N VAL A 91 -3.87 -14.57 20.20
CA VAL A 91 -4.82 -15.16 19.25
C VAL A 91 -4.47 -14.77 17.83
N VAL A 92 -4.91 -15.60 16.89
CA VAL A 92 -4.75 -15.33 15.45
C VAL A 92 -5.41 -13.99 15.09
N GLY A 93 -4.70 -13.19 14.30
CA GLY A 93 -5.16 -11.86 13.88
C GLY A 93 -4.62 -10.71 14.70
N MET A 94 -4.02 -10.97 15.87
CA MET A 94 -3.38 -9.90 16.66
C MET A 94 -2.15 -9.37 15.94
N ARG A 95 -1.90 -8.06 16.11
CA ARG A 95 -0.78 -7.37 15.49
C ARG A 95 0.18 -6.86 16.54
N PHE A 96 1.47 -6.97 16.26
CA PHE A 96 2.54 -6.52 17.15
C PHE A 96 3.63 -5.85 16.35
N LEU A 97 4.54 -5.14 17.04
CA LEU A 97 5.77 -4.64 16.47
C LEU A 97 6.90 -5.58 16.89
N ALA A 98 7.57 -6.19 15.93
CA ALA A 98 8.71 -7.05 16.18
C ALA A 98 10.01 -6.26 16.00
N ASP A 99 10.94 -6.37 16.95
CA ASP A 99 12.25 -5.75 16.84
C ASP A 99 13.12 -6.58 15.91
N THR A 100 13.62 -5.94 14.85
CA THR A 100 14.49 -6.57 13.86
C THR A 100 15.75 -5.73 13.68
N ASP A 101 16.72 -6.26 12.93
CA ASP A 101 17.98 -5.56 12.63
C ASP A 101 17.75 -4.24 11.87
N ILE A 102 16.61 -4.13 11.18
CA ILE A 102 16.24 -2.93 10.42
C ILE A 102 15.25 -2.03 11.17
N GLY A 103 14.99 -2.32 12.44
CA GLY A 103 14.06 -1.58 13.30
C GLY A 103 12.75 -2.32 13.55
N PRO A 104 11.75 -1.67 14.16
CA PRO A 104 10.48 -2.31 14.43
C PRO A 104 9.71 -2.58 13.14
N VAL A 105 9.19 -3.80 12.99
CA VAL A 105 8.42 -4.24 11.83
C VAL A 105 7.06 -4.73 12.33
N PRO A 106 5.95 -4.25 11.74
CA PRO A 106 4.63 -4.77 12.11
C PRO A 106 4.47 -6.21 11.64
N VAL A 107 3.99 -7.06 12.55
CA VAL A 107 3.73 -8.48 12.26
C VAL A 107 2.31 -8.82 12.70
N VAL A 108 1.73 -9.83 12.06
CA VAL A 108 0.42 -10.36 12.42
C VAL A 108 0.56 -11.83 12.81
N ILE A 109 -0.19 -12.25 13.82
CA ILE A 109 -0.21 -13.65 14.23
C ILE A 109 -1.11 -14.43 13.28
N THR A 110 -0.53 -15.42 12.61
CA THR A 110 -1.23 -16.27 11.64
C THR A 110 -1.60 -17.63 12.20
N GLU A 111 -0.86 -18.11 13.21
CA GLU A 111 -1.10 -19.40 13.84
C GLU A 111 -0.63 -19.39 15.29
N VAL A 112 -1.38 -20.06 16.16
CA VAL A 112 -0.99 -20.31 17.55
C VAL A 112 -0.93 -21.82 17.73
N ASP A 113 0.26 -22.36 18.03
CA ASP A 113 0.51 -23.79 18.17
C ASP A 113 1.16 -24.06 19.51
N GLY A 114 0.34 -24.36 20.54
CA GLY A 114 0.84 -24.63 21.89
C GLY A 114 1.64 -23.47 22.45
N ASP A 115 2.94 -23.68 22.68
CA ASP A 115 3.85 -22.67 23.23
C ASP A 115 4.53 -21.81 22.15
N GLU A 116 4.22 -22.07 20.88
CA GLU A 116 4.81 -21.35 19.74
C GLU A 116 3.74 -20.57 18.99
N VAL A 117 4.16 -19.46 18.36
CA VAL A 117 3.30 -18.59 17.58
C VAL A 117 3.97 -18.32 16.25
N VAL A 118 3.21 -18.37 15.16
CA VAL A 118 3.69 -17.99 13.83
C VAL A 118 3.30 -16.54 13.58
N VAL A 119 4.28 -15.71 13.25
CA VAL A 119 4.09 -14.31 12.92
C VAL A 119 4.50 -14.05 11.49
N ASP A 120 3.77 -13.17 10.80
CA ASP A 120 4.00 -12.81 9.40
C ASP A 120 4.24 -11.31 9.30
N GLY A 121 5.41 -10.92 8.82
CA GLY A 121 5.79 -9.52 8.64
C GLY A 121 5.54 -8.99 7.24
N ASN A 122 4.96 -9.78 6.34
CA ASN A 122 4.58 -9.30 5.00
C ASN A 122 3.47 -8.27 5.08
N HIS A 123 3.44 -7.35 4.11
CA HIS A 123 2.29 -6.48 3.94
C HIS A 123 1.06 -7.35 3.65
N MET A 124 -0.11 -6.95 4.18
CA MET A 124 -1.34 -7.73 4.01
C MET A 124 -1.73 -7.93 2.54
N LEU A 125 -1.27 -7.04 1.66
CA LEU A 125 -1.51 -7.10 0.21
C LEU A 125 -0.33 -7.69 -0.57
N ALA A 126 0.72 -8.13 0.10
CA ALA A 126 1.88 -8.74 -0.56
C ALA A 126 1.47 -10.03 -1.29
N GLY A 127 2.01 -10.22 -2.48
CA GLY A 127 1.71 -11.38 -3.31
C GLY A 127 0.36 -11.33 -4.02
N GLN A 128 -0.36 -10.21 -3.92
CA GLN A 128 -1.68 -10.06 -4.55
C GLN A 128 -1.64 -9.11 -5.73
N GLU A 129 -2.32 -9.48 -6.80
CA GLU A 129 -2.62 -8.57 -7.91
C GLU A 129 -3.73 -7.63 -7.46
N LEU A 130 -3.55 -6.33 -7.72
CA LEU A 130 -4.51 -5.32 -7.34
C LEU A 130 -5.20 -4.75 -8.58
N HIS A 131 -6.50 -4.51 -8.47
CA HIS A 131 -7.32 -3.94 -9.52
C HIS A 131 -7.73 -2.53 -9.10
N PHE A 132 -7.23 -1.53 -9.82
CA PHE A 132 -7.56 -0.13 -9.58
C PHE A 132 -8.56 0.36 -10.61
N THR A 133 -9.60 1.03 -10.15
CA THR A 133 -10.49 1.83 -11.00
C THR A 133 -10.21 3.28 -10.63
N VAL A 134 -9.77 4.09 -11.60
CA VAL A 134 -9.24 5.42 -11.35
C VAL A 134 -9.90 6.46 -12.26
N GLU A 135 -10.16 7.62 -11.68
CA GLU A 135 -10.60 8.81 -12.41
C GLU A 135 -9.72 9.98 -12.05
N VAL A 136 -9.18 10.69 -13.03
CA VAL A 136 -8.42 11.93 -12.80
C VAL A 136 -9.42 13.07 -12.64
N VAL A 137 -9.49 13.63 -11.42
CA VAL A 137 -10.46 14.69 -11.11
C VAL A 137 -9.86 16.08 -11.11
N GLY A 138 -8.54 16.20 -11.00
CA GLY A 138 -7.86 17.49 -11.03
C GLY A 138 -6.35 17.36 -11.27
N THR A 139 -5.77 18.40 -11.86
CA THR A 139 -4.32 18.52 -12.03
C THR A 139 -3.92 19.97 -11.83
N ARG A 140 -2.72 20.20 -11.29
CA ARG A 140 -2.09 21.52 -11.21
C ARG A 140 -0.58 21.38 -11.23
N GLU A 141 0.11 22.47 -11.52
CA GLU A 141 1.56 22.48 -11.39
C GLU A 141 1.96 22.42 -9.91
N ALA A 142 3.00 21.67 -9.64
CA ALA A 142 3.57 21.63 -8.29
C ALA A 142 4.33 22.92 -7.99
N THR A 143 4.32 23.33 -6.72
CA THR A 143 5.17 24.44 -6.27
C THR A 143 6.61 23.96 -6.14
N LEU A 144 7.56 24.92 -6.14
CA LEU A 144 8.97 24.58 -5.93
C LEU A 144 9.19 23.89 -4.59
N GLU A 145 8.42 24.28 -3.57
CA GLU A 145 8.47 23.66 -2.25
C GLU A 145 8.02 22.21 -2.29
N GLU A 146 6.93 21.93 -2.97
CA GLU A 146 6.42 20.56 -3.14
C GLU A 146 7.42 19.68 -3.87
N ILE A 147 8.05 20.20 -4.90
CA ILE A 147 9.07 19.47 -5.66
C ILE A 147 10.29 19.19 -4.79
N ALA A 148 10.72 20.16 -4.00
CA ALA A 148 11.88 20.01 -3.12
C ALA A 148 11.62 18.96 -2.02
N HIS A 149 10.39 18.89 -1.50
CA HIS A 149 10.01 17.93 -0.48
C HIS A 149 9.65 16.55 -1.07
N GLY A 150 9.29 16.49 -2.35
CA GLY A 150 8.88 15.25 -3.02
C GLY A 150 7.46 14.80 -2.69
N HIS A 151 6.63 15.67 -2.13
CA HIS A 151 5.24 15.38 -1.79
C HIS A 151 4.41 16.66 -1.68
N VAL A 152 3.11 16.47 -1.68
CA VAL A 152 2.13 17.55 -1.54
C VAL A 152 2.05 18.02 -0.10
#